data_671e7d569a4220db9c9c4bbe8bfb85b0
#
_entry.id   671e7d569a4220db9c9c4bbe8bfb85b0
#
_cell.length_a   1.000
_cell.length_b   1.000
_cell.length_c   1.000
_cell.angle_alpha   90.00
_cell.angle_beta   90.00
_cell.angle_gamma   90.00
#
_symmetry.space_group_name_H-M   'P 1'
#
loop_
_entity.id
_entity.type
_entity.pdbx_description
1 polymer ?
#
loop_
_entity_poly.entity_id
_entity_poly.type
_entity_poly.pdbx_seq_one_letter_code
_entity_poly.pdbx_strand_id
1 'polypeptide(L)'
;SGGQKQRLAIACAIFSGRRILILDEPTSGLDGRNMRLIAERLKSEARNGRTILVITHDRELIESCCDRIAKIGVKFGEGDVA
;
A
#
# COMPACT_ATOMS: atom_id res chain seq x y z
N SER A 1 -6.42 -3.54 -18.60
CA SER A 1 -6.63 -4.47 -17.51
C SER A 1 -6.58 -3.77 -16.16
N GLY A 2 -7.11 -4.43 -15.13
CA GLY A 2 -7.09 -3.88 -13.78
C GLY A 2 -5.68 -3.65 -13.25
N GLY A 3 -4.74 -4.56 -13.54
CA GLY A 3 -3.36 -4.42 -13.10
C GLY A 3 -2.64 -3.24 -13.72
N GLN A 4 -2.92 -2.94 -14.98
CA GLN A 4 -2.34 -1.79 -15.65
C GLN A 4 -2.86 -0.48 -15.06
N LYS A 5 -4.16 -0.40 -14.79
CA LYS A 5 -4.75 0.77 -14.14
C LYS A 5 -4.17 0.98 -12.75
N GLN A 6 -3.98 -0.10 -12.01
CA GLN A 6 -3.42 -0.06 -10.68
C GLN A 6 -2.01 0.50 -10.69
N ARG A 7 -1.15 0.00 -11.58
CA ARG A 7 0.23 0.48 -11.69
C ARG A 7 0.30 1.93 -12.10
N LEU A 8 -0.58 2.35 -13.02
CA LEU A 8 -0.64 3.75 -13.42
C LEU A 8 -1.04 4.66 -12.26
N ALA A 9 -2.03 4.24 -11.46
CA ALA A 9 -2.47 5.01 -10.30
C ALA A 9 -1.34 5.16 -9.28
N ILE A 10 -0.59 4.10 -9.02
CA ILE A 10 0.55 4.13 -8.11
C ILE A 10 1.65 5.05 -8.66
N ALA A 11 1.96 4.95 -9.95
CA ALA A 11 2.94 5.82 -10.58
C ALA A 11 2.54 7.29 -10.46
N CYS A 12 1.29 7.61 -10.71
CA CYS A 12 0.78 8.97 -10.57
C CYS A 12 0.94 9.48 -9.12
N ALA A 13 0.64 8.62 -8.13
CA ALA A 13 0.81 8.98 -6.74
C ALA A 13 2.29 9.27 -6.42
N ILE A 14 3.19 8.41 -6.89
CA ILE A 14 4.63 8.58 -6.65
C ILE A 14 5.14 9.87 -7.28
N PHE A 15 4.73 10.16 -8.51
CA PHE A 15 5.18 11.35 -9.21
C PHE A 15 4.43 12.62 -8.83
N SER A 16 3.47 12.54 -7.90
CA SER A 16 2.72 13.72 -7.45
C SER A 16 3.58 14.72 -6.66
N GLY A 17 4.74 14.30 -6.17
CA GLY A 17 5.59 15.12 -5.34
C GLY A 17 5.12 15.28 -3.90
N ARG A 18 4.06 14.60 -3.50
CA ARG A 18 3.53 14.68 -2.14
C ARG A 18 4.38 13.88 -1.17
N ARG A 19 4.53 14.39 0.04
CA ARG A 19 5.32 13.71 1.08
C ARG A 19 4.56 12.55 1.71
N ILE A 20 3.24 12.58 1.71
CA ILE A 20 2.38 11.56 2.28
C ILE A 20 1.57 10.93 1.16
N LEU A 21 1.71 9.62 1.00
CA LEU A 21 0.94 8.86 0.04
C LEU A 21 0.02 7.89 0.79
N ILE A 22 -1.22 7.80 0.35
CA ILE A 22 -2.20 6.85 0.88
C ILE A 22 -2.61 5.95 -0.27
N LEU A 23 -2.32 4.67 -0.14
CA LEU A 23 -2.59 3.68 -1.16
C LEU A 23 -3.57 2.65 -0.62
N ASP A 24 -4.69 2.49 -1.31
CA ASP A 24 -5.75 1.56 -0.94
C ASP A 24 -5.68 0.33 -1.82
N GLU A 25 -5.35 -0.81 -1.21
CA GLU A 25 -5.19 -2.10 -1.90
C GLU A 25 -4.32 -2.00 -3.15
N PRO A 26 -3.08 -1.49 -3.03
CA PRO A 26 -2.28 -1.15 -4.20
C PRO A 26 -1.84 -2.35 -5.03
N THR A 27 -1.88 -3.56 -4.47
CA THR A 27 -1.46 -4.77 -5.19
C THR A 27 -2.62 -5.65 -5.61
N SER A 28 -3.86 -5.18 -5.43
CA SER A 28 -5.05 -5.94 -5.84
C SER A 28 -5.01 -6.21 -7.34
N GLY A 29 -5.18 -7.50 -7.69
CA GLY A 29 -5.16 -7.91 -9.09
C GLY A 29 -3.77 -8.05 -9.71
N LEU A 30 -2.70 -7.83 -8.96
CA LEU A 30 -1.34 -8.01 -9.44
C LEU A 30 -0.85 -9.42 -9.13
N ASP A 31 -0.02 -9.98 -10.03
CA ASP A 31 0.69 -11.23 -9.75
C ASP A 31 1.85 -11.00 -8.78
N GLY A 32 2.48 -12.07 -8.32
CA GLY A 32 3.55 -11.98 -7.33
C GLY A 32 4.75 -11.16 -7.79
N ARG A 33 5.09 -11.24 -9.07
CA ARG A 33 6.22 -10.48 -9.62
C ARG A 33 5.93 -8.98 -9.61
N ASN A 34 4.76 -8.59 -10.09
CA ASN A 34 4.37 -7.18 -10.11
C ASN A 34 4.15 -6.64 -8.71
N MET A 35 3.61 -7.46 -7.80
CA MET A 35 3.49 -7.08 -6.40
C MET A 35 4.86 -6.76 -5.80
N ARG A 36 5.87 -7.60 -6.06
CA ARG A 36 7.22 -7.37 -5.54
C ARG A 36 7.85 -6.10 -6.11
N LEU A 37 7.60 -5.79 -7.38
CA LEU A 37 8.09 -4.55 -7.98
C LEU A 37 7.48 -3.33 -7.30
N ILE A 38 6.18 -3.38 -7.02
CA ILE A 38 5.50 -2.31 -6.30
C ILE A 38 6.08 -2.18 -4.88
N ALA A 39 6.23 -3.28 -4.18
CA ALA A 39 6.80 -3.28 -2.82
C ALA A 39 8.19 -2.64 -2.79
N GLU A 40 9.05 -2.98 -3.73
CA GLU A 40 10.39 -2.41 -3.82
C GLU A 40 10.34 -0.90 -4.08
N ARG A 41 9.44 -0.46 -4.95
CA ARG A 41 9.28 0.96 -5.23
C ARG A 41 8.78 1.72 -4.00
N LEU A 42 7.83 1.17 -3.28
CA LEU A 42 7.31 1.81 -2.05
C LEU A 42 8.40 1.90 -0.98
N LYS A 43 9.21 0.87 -0.82
CA LYS A 43 10.33 0.90 0.11
C LYS A 43 11.33 1.99 -0.27
N SER A 44 11.64 2.12 -1.55
CA SER A 44 12.54 3.16 -2.04
C SER A 44 12.00 4.55 -1.74
N GLU A 45 10.72 4.78 -1.99
CA GLU A 45 10.10 6.07 -1.72
C GLU A 45 10.08 6.41 -0.23
N ALA A 46 9.85 5.42 0.62
CA ALA A 46 9.91 5.62 2.06
C ALA A 46 11.31 5.99 2.52
N ARG A 47 12.35 5.34 1.96
CA ARG A 47 13.73 5.69 2.27
C ARG A 47 14.10 7.10 1.82
N ASN A 48 13.42 7.61 0.81
CA ASN A 48 13.63 8.97 0.31
C ASN A 48 12.84 10.04 1.06
N GLY A 49 12.26 9.68 2.20
CA GLY A 49 11.61 10.62 3.07
C GLY A 49 10.11 10.74 2.93
N ARG A 50 9.48 9.91 2.11
CA ARG A 50 8.03 9.88 2.00
C ARG A 50 7.40 9.00 3.07
N THR A 51 6.25 9.42 3.58
CA THR A 51 5.43 8.60 4.44
C THR A 51 4.37 7.91 3.59
N ILE A 52 4.31 6.59 3.66
CA ILE A 52 3.37 5.82 2.85
C ILE A 52 2.47 5.03 3.77
N LEU A 53 1.17 5.30 3.67
CA LEU A 53 0.14 4.53 4.35
C LEU A 53 -0.49 3.59 3.34
N VAL A 54 -0.39 2.29 3.61
CA VAL A 54 -0.95 1.27 2.76
C VAL A 54 -2.12 0.62 3.47
N ILE A 55 -3.28 0.65 2.85
CA ILE A 55 -4.47 -0.02 3.34
C ILE A 55 -4.57 -1.32 2.55
N THR A 56 -4.36 -2.46 3.21
CA THR A 56 -4.32 -3.74 2.53
C THR A 56 -4.54 -4.89 3.48
N HIS A 57 -4.98 -6.03 2.96
CA HIS A 57 -4.96 -7.30 3.66
C HIS A 57 -4.00 -8.30 2.99
N ASP A 58 -3.20 -7.83 2.03
CA ASP A 58 -2.20 -8.66 1.35
C ASP A 58 -0.98 -8.84 2.26
N ARG A 59 -0.85 -10.04 2.83
CA ARG A 59 0.24 -10.35 3.76
C ARG A 59 1.62 -10.28 3.12
N GLU A 60 1.74 -10.69 1.87
CA GLU A 60 3.02 -10.60 1.16
C GLU A 60 3.49 -9.17 1.04
N LEU A 61 2.57 -8.27 0.71
CA LEU A 61 2.91 -6.85 0.63
C LEU A 61 3.34 -6.31 1.99
N ILE A 62 2.58 -6.63 3.03
CA ILE A 62 2.88 -6.18 4.39
C ILE A 62 4.27 -6.65 4.82
N GLU A 63 4.57 -7.91 4.63
CA GLU A 63 5.86 -8.49 5.02
C GLU A 63 7.01 -7.97 4.17
N SER A 64 6.73 -7.63 2.91
CA SER A 64 7.76 -7.18 1.97
C SER A 64 8.20 -5.75 2.19
N CYS A 65 7.30 -4.86 2.59
CA CYS A 65 7.64 -3.43 2.58
C CYS A 65 7.19 -2.62 3.79
N CYS A 66 6.32 -3.15 4.64
CA CYS A 66 5.79 -2.37 5.76
C CYS A 66 6.65 -2.55 7.01
N ASP A 67 7.00 -1.45 7.66
CA ASP A 67 7.75 -1.48 8.91
C ASP A 67 6.86 -1.35 10.15
N ARG A 68 5.63 -0.89 9.98
CA ARG A 68 4.65 -0.79 11.06
C ARG A 68 3.29 -1.26 10.56
N ILE A 69 2.57 -1.97 11.42
CA ILE A 69 1.25 -2.51 11.10
C ILE A 69 0.26 -2.06 12.15
N ALA A 70 -0.84 -1.49 11.69
CA ALA A 70 -2.00 -1.21 12.55
C ALA A 70 -3.17 -2.03 12.04
N LYS A 71 -3.78 -2.81 12.93
CA LYS A 71 -4.99 -3.55 12.60
C LYS A 71 -6.19 -2.76 13.11
N ILE A 72 -7.13 -2.51 12.22
CA ILE A 72 -8.34 -1.77 12.56
C ILE A 72 -9.50 -2.73 12.44
N GLY A 73 -10.23 -2.93 13.55
CA GLY A 73 -11.42 -3.75 13.60
C GLY A 73 -12.58 -2.93 14.15
N VAL A 74 -13.76 -3.13 13.57
CA VAL A 74 -14.97 -2.49 14.03
C VAL A 74 -15.95 -3.60 14.43
N LYS A 75 -16.42 -3.58 15.67
CA LYS A 75 -17.45 -4.49 16.13
C LYS A 75 -18.77 -3.74 16.19
N PHE A 76 -19.71 -4.18 15.37
CA PHE A 76 -21.03 -3.59 15.41
C PHE A 76 -21.80 -4.03 16.65
N GLY A 77 -22.43 -3.08 17.34
CA GLY A 77 -23.17 -3.33 18.57
C GLY A 77 -22.38 -3.10 19.84
N GLU A 78 -21.06 -3.25 19.83
CA GLU A 78 -20.19 -3.00 20.98
C GLU A 78 -19.34 -1.74 20.84
N GLY A 79 -19.23 -1.22 19.64
CA GLY A 79 -18.57 0.05 19.39
C GLY A 79 -17.05 0.04 19.51
N ASP A 80 -16.41 -1.10 19.56
CA ASP A 80 -14.96 -1.18 19.65
C ASP A 80 -14.31 -0.92 18.30
N VAL A 81 -13.32 -0.05 18.31
CA VAL A 81 -12.46 0.21 17.14
C VAL A 81 -11.02 0.06 17.59
N ALA A 82 -10.30 -0.81 16.93
CA ALA A 82 -8.91 -1.08 17.25
C ALA A 82 -7.97 -0.73 16.10
#